data_c40bc81b12c44e63d2b2adc99cd4c45b
#
_entry.id   c40bc81b12c44e63d2b2adc99cd4c45b
#
_cell.length_a   1.000
_cell.length_b   1.000
_cell.length_c   1.000
_cell.angle_alpha   90.00
_cell.angle_beta   90.00
_cell.angle_gamma   90.00
#
_symmetry.space_group_name_H-M   'P 1'
#
loop_
_entity.id
_entity.type
_entity.pdbx_description
1 polymer ?
#
loop_
_entity_poly.entity_id
_entity_poly.type
_entity_poly.pdbx_seq_one_letter_code
_entity_poly.pdbx_strand_id
1 'polypeptide(L)'
;MEQPTQHFYKGIPIAGSTPAIDGQIPLILKAPKFKSWFDKLDHSAIDLQSITITDVDWFCAPTAIAPEKLGFLKLTAKVFDRKTGKPVPGIAFIRGGAVAVLIRVVVGSNAYFIMCRQLRFPVGGYTLEAPAGMMDDSADISGVMMKEIAEETGLVVPNAAELIDLGRFIPSAGGCDESIRLFAWNTELSKEAFDEIRRKIHGAAEENETIYLHIFEDNASFPQKLQEIGDPKMEIAYWRWKSFY
;
A
#
# COMPACT_ATOMS: atom_id res chain seq x y z
N MET A 1 -24.35 29.86 18.34
CA MET A 1 -23.76 28.54 17.92
C MET A 1 -24.06 28.42 16.44
N GLU A 2 -23.07 28.55 15.59
CA GLU A 2 -23.25 28.33 14.14
C GLU A 2 -23.67 26.88 13.96
N GLN A 3 -24.65 26.63 13.11
CA GLN A 3 -25.05 25.28 12.73
C GLN A 3 -23.87 24.65 11.99
N PRO A 4 -23.52 23.38 12.26
CA PRO A 4 -22.45 22.69 11.53
C PRO A 4 -22.78 22.72 10.03
N THR A 5 -21.81 23.13 9.23
CA THR A 5 -21.95 23.16 7.77
C THR A 5 -22.19 21.74 7.29
N GLN A 6 -23.33 21.45 6.71
CA GLN A 6 -23.65 20.13 6.22
C GLN A 6 -22.98 19.92 4.86
N HIS A 7 -22.01 19.01 4.79
CA HIS A 7 -21.33 18.64 3.56
C HIS A 7 -22.03 17.45 2.90
N PHE A 8 -21.97 17.38 1.57
CA PHE A 8 -22.52 16.27 0.79
C PHE A 8 -21.54 15.84 -0.31
N TYR A 9 -21.47 14.55 -0.56
CA TYR A 9 -20.80 14.01 -1.72
C TYR A 9 -21.71 12.98 -2.40
N LYS A 10 -22.04 13.23 -3.67
CA LYS A 10 -23.02 12.43 -4.46
C LYS A 10 -24.31 12.10 -3.69
N GLY A 11 -24.82 13.09 -2.94
CA GLY A 11 -26.06 12.97 -2.16
C GLY A 11 -25.90 12.33 -0.77
N ILE A 12 -24.73 11.86 -0.40
CA ILE A 12 -24.45 11.29 0.92
C ILE A 12 -23.97 12.39 1.87
N PRO A 13 -24.61 12.56 3.05
CA PRO A 13 -24.16 13.49 4.07
C PRO A 13 -22.80 13.08 4.64
N ILE A 14 -21.89 14.07 4.77
CA ILE A 14 -20.54 13.87 5.32
C ILE A 14 -20.29 14.90 6.40
N ALA A 15 -19.78 14.48 7.54
CA ALA A 15 -19.43 15.32 8.66
C ALA A 15 -18.05 14.98 9.20
N GLY A 16 -17.39 15.96 9.83
CA GLY A 16 -16.21 15.73 10.66
C GLY A 16 -16.60 15.40 12.10
N SER A 17 -15.86 14.54 12.76
CA SER A 17 -16.07 14.22 14.18
C SER A 17 -15.73 15.39 15.11
N THR A 18 -14.97 16.36 14.61
CA THR A 18 -14.60 17.59 15.31
C THR A 18 -14.72 18.80 14.36
N PRO A 19 -14.87 20.04 14.86
CA PRO A 19 -14.87 21.23 14.01
C PRO A 19 -13.61 21.38 13.16
N ALA A 20 -12.45 20.95 13.67
CA ALA A 20 -11.19 21.01 12.94
C ALA A 20 -11.17 20.07 11.72
N ILE A 21 -11.73 18.87 11.84
CA ILE A 21 -11.88 17.92 10.73
C ILE A 21 -12.99 18.39 9.79
N ASP A 22 -14.09 18.89 10.35
CA ASP A 22 -15.21 19.37 9.55
C ASP A 22 -14.79 20.50 8.59
N GLY A 23 -13.95 21.42 9.04
CA GLY A 23 -13.37 22.47 8.21
C GLY A 23 -12.47 21.98 7.05
N GLN A 24 -11.99 20.72 7.11
CA GLN A 24 -11.15 20.12 6.07
C GLN A 24 -11.96 19.34 5.02
N ILE A 25 -13.23 19.03 5.29
CA ILE A 25 -14.08 18.23 4.40
C ILE A 25 -14.09 18.78 2.96
N PRO A 26 -14.20 20.09 2.69
CA PRO A 26 -14.17 20.58 1.32
C PRO A 26 -12.92 20.21 0.51
N LEU A 27 -11.77 20.05 1.18
CA LEU A 27 -10.53 19.57 0.55
C LEU A 27 -10.54 18.05 0.38
N ILE A 28 -10.97 17.33 1.42
CA ILE A 28 -11.07 15.86 1.39
C ILE A 28 -11.97 15.39 0.25
N LEU A 29 -13.12 16.03 0.03
CA LEU A 29 -14.03 15.67 -1.06
C LEU A 29 -13.47 15.93 -2.47
N LYS A 30 -12.44 16.76 -2.58
CA LYS A 30 -11.72 16.98 -3.84
C LYS A 30 -10.56 16.01 -4.04
N ALA A 31 -10.12 15.37 -2.98
CA ALA A 31 -8.95 14.49 -3.00
C ALA A 31 -9.17 13.27 -3.92
N PRO A 32 -8.21 12.95 -4.81
CA PRO A 32 -8.28 11.79 -5.68
C PRO A 32 -8.48 10.48 -4.91
N LYS A 33 -7.76 10.31 -3.79
CA LYS A 33 -7.86 9.12 -2.92
C LYS A 33 -9.27 8.90 -2.37
N PHE A 34 -9.91 9.96 -1.84
CA PHE A 34 -11.30 9.88 -1.37
C PHE A 34 -12.26 9.52 -2.50
N LYS A 35 -12.13 10.18 -3.66
CA LYS A 35 -12.98 9.92 -4.83
C LYS A 35 -12.81 8.50 -5.33
N SER A 36 -11.57 8.04 -5.49
CA SER A 36 -11.25 6.69 -5.94
C SER A 36 -11.82 5.61 -5.01
N TRP A 37 -11.75 5.82 -3.69
CA TRP A 37 -12.38 4.93 -2.72
C TRP A 37 -13.91 4.96 -2.84
N PHE A 38 -14.52 6.14 -2.82
CA PHE A 38 -15.99 6.28 -2.85
C PHE A 38 -16.60 5.71 -4.14
N ASP A 39 -15.93 5.92 -5.28
CA ASP A 39 -16.42 5.49 -6.59
C ASP A 39 -16.33 3.95 -6.79
N LYS A 40 -15.56 3.25 -5.95
CA LYS A 40 -15.52 1.78 -5.91
C LYS A 40 -16.64 1.15 -5.08
N LEU A 41 -17.39 1.95 -4.31
CA LEU A 41 -18.48 1.42 -3.50
C LEU A 41 -19.61 0.89 -4.39
N ASP A 42 -20.01 -0.36 -4.15
CA ASP A 42 -21.14 -0.97 -4.85
C ASP A 42 -22.47 -0.49 -4.24
N HIS A 43 -22.97 0.62 -4.71
CA HIS A 43 -24.26 1.19 -4.26
C HIS A 43 -25.46 0.31 -4.62
N SER A 44 -25.29 -0.76 -5.41
CA SER A 44 -26.36 -1.75 -5.61
C SER A 44 -26.42 -2.76 -4.46
N ALA A 45 -25.29 -3.01 -3.80
CA ALA A 45 -25.18 -3.93 -2.66
C ALA A 45 -25.38 -3.23 -1.31
N ILE A 46 -24.88 -1.99 -1.17
CA ILE A 46 -24.89 -1.24 0.09
C ILE A 46 -25.84 -0.03 0.04
N ASP A 47 -26.49 0.24 1.17
CA ASP A 47 -27.22 1.47 1.44
C ASP A 47 -26.40 2.34 2.39
N LEU A 48 -25.65 3.29 1.80
CA LEU A 48 -24.81 4.23 2.52
C LEU A 48 -25.62 5.46 2.89
N GLN A 49 -25.87 5.69 4.16
CA GLN A 49 -26.72 6.78 4.64
C GLN A 49 -25.95 8.01 5.10
N SER A 50 -24.75 7.83 5.67
CA SER A 50 -23.89 8.95 6.08
C SER A 50 -22.46 8.47 6.32
N ILE A 51 -21.50 9.42 6.28
CA ILE A 51 -20.09 9.22 6.63
C ILE A 51 -19.71 10.25 7.70
N THR A 52 -18.96 9.80 8.70
CA THR A 52 -18.28 10.67 9.67
C THR A 52 -16.77 10.45 9.55
N ILE A 53 -16.04 11.48 9.13
CA ILE A 53 -14.57 11.45 9.10
C ILE A 53 -14.08 11.68 10.52
N THR A 54 -13.32 10.71 11.05
CA THR A 54 -12.86 10.71 12.44
C THR A 54 -11.42 11.16 12.58
N ASP A 55 -10.62 11.01 11.51
CA ASP A 55 -9.23 11.44 11.47
C ASP A 55 -8.76 11.65 10.03
N VAL A 56 -7.72 12.48 9.85
CA VAL A 56 -7.13 12.79 8.56
C VAL A 56 -5.63 13.07 8.69
N ASP A 57 -4.85 12.42 7.85
CA ASP A 57 -3.42 12.67 7.70
C ASP A 57 -3.14 13.29 6.32
N TRP A 58 -2.30 14.33 6.31
CA TRP A 58 -1.84 14.98 5.11
C TRP A 58 -0.33 14.76 4.95
N PHE A 59 0.11 14.26 3.79
CA PHE A 59 1.53 14.04 3.50
C PHE A 59 2.21 15.34 3.06
N CYS A 60 2.12 16.35 3.91
CA CYS A 60 2.73 17.65 3.70
C CYS A 60 2.73 18.47 5.00
N ALA A 61 3.46 19.58 5.00
CA ALA A 61 3.40 20.55 6.09
C ALA A 61 1.98 21.16 6.22
N PRO A 62 1.53 21.54 7.43
CA PRO A 62 0.19 22.11 7.65
C PRO A 62 -0.15 23.34 6.80
N THR A 63 0.86 24.05 6.32
CA THR A 63 0.71 25.24 5.44
C THR A 63 0.57 24.89 3.96
N ALA A 64 0.75 23.62 3.58
CA ALA A 64 0.76 23.14 2.19
C ALA A 64 -0.34 22.10 1.93
N ILE A 65 -1.38 22.07 2.75
CA ILE A 65 -2.50 21.14 2.61
C ILE A 65 -3.21 21.37 1.28
N ALA A 66 -3.30 20.30 0.46
CA ALA A 66 -3.95 20.29 -0.84
C ALA A 66 -4.58 18.91 -1.09
N PRO A 67 -5.65 18.82 -1.92
CA PRO A 67 -6.36 17.56 -2.13
C PRO A 67 -5.49 16.37 -2.55
N GLU A 68 -4.49 16.60 -3.39
CA GLU A 68 -3.52 15.60 -3.87
C GLU A 68 -2.52 15.15 -2.79
N LYS A 69 -2.47 15.84 -1.65
CA LYS A 69 -1.62 15.51 -0.50
C LYS A 69 -2.35 14.73 0.60
N LEU A 70 -3.58 14.31 0.33
CA LEU A 70 -4.31 13.46 1.28
C LEU A 70 -3.57 12.14 1.48
N GLY A 71 -3.04 11.93 2.67
CA GLY A 71 -2.37 10.70 3.10
C GLY A 71 -3.38 9.62 3.45
N PHE A 72 -3.90 9.67 4.66
CA PHE A 72 -4.86 8.69 5.16
C PHE A 72 -6.13 9.33 5.68
N LEU A 73 -7.24 8.57 5.61
CA LEU A 73 -8.49 8.91 6.28
C LEU A 73 -8.93 7.77 7.18
N LYS A 74 -9.45 8.13 8.34
CA LYS A 74 -10.21 7.20 9.17
C LYS A 74 -11.65 7.69 9.25
N LEU A 75 -12.60 6.81 8.99
CA LEU A 75 -14.00 7.19 8.98
C LEU A 75 -14.89 6.10 9.57
N THR A 76 -16.08 6.51 9.96
CA THR A 76 -17.21 5.64 10.26
C THR A 76 -18.38 5.99 9.35
N ALA A 77 -19.20 5.00 9.01
CA ALA A 77 -20.35 5.18 8.14
C ALA A 77 -21.57 4.49 8.72
N LYS A 78 -22.73 5.09 8.47
CA LYS A 78 -24.01 4.42 8.66
C LYS A 78 -24.37 3.73 7.36
N VAL A 79 -24.20 2.41 7.33
CA VAL A 79 -24.32 1.61 6.12
C VAL A 79 -25.08 0.32 6.39
N PHE A 80 -25.89 -0.12 5.41
CA PHE A 80 -26.74 -1.29 5.50
C PHE A 80 -26.56 -2.17 4.24
N ASP A 81 -26.72 -3.46 4.40
CA ASP A 81 -26.90 -4.39 3.28
C ASP A 81 -28.27 -4.16 2.65
N ARG A 82 -28.32 -3.79 1.38
CA ARG A 82 -29.60 -3.51 0.67
C ARG A 82 -30.52 -4.70 0.57
N LYS A 83 -29.96 -5.92 0.49
CA LYS A 83 -30.74 -7.13 0.34
C LYS A 83 -31.45 -7.54 1.63
N THR A 84 -30.77 -7.36 2.77
CA THR A 84 -31.28 -7.82 4.06
C THR A 84 -31.80 -6.69 4.95
N GLY A 85 -31.47 -5.43 4.63
CA GLY A 85 -31.76 -4.26 5.46
C GLY A 85 -30.98 -4.22 6.79
N LYS A 86 -30.02 -5.15 7.00
CA LYS A 86 -29.25 -5.22 8.23
C LYS A 86 -28.07 -4.26 8.21
N PRO A 87 -27.70 -3.65 9.34
CA PRO A 87 -26.50 -2.84 9.42
C PRO A 87 -25.26 -3.69 9.20
N VAL A 88 -24.27 -3.13 8.50
CA VAL A 88 -22.93 -3.71 8.34
C VAL A 88 -21.90 -2.84 9.06
N PRO A 89 -20.73 -3.41 9.47
CA PRO A 89 -19.66 -2.61 10.08
C PRO A 89 -19.23 -1.46 9.15
N GLY A 90 -19.32 -0.23 9.63
CA GLY A 90 -19.06 0.98 8.84
C GLY A 90 -17.72 1.65 9.18
N ILE A 91 -16.76 0.94 9.76
CA ILE A 91 -15.42 1.47 10.01
C ILE A 91 -14.56 1.29 8.76
N ALA A 92 -13.86 2.34 8.33
CA ALA A 92 -12.88 2.22 7.26
C ALA A 92 -11.65 3.09 7.53
N PHE A 93 -10.48 2.51 7.27
CA PHE A 93 -9.20 3.18 7.14
C PHE A 93 -8.87 3.25 5.65
N ILE A 94 -8.92 4.45 5.09
CA ILE A 94 -8.69 4.70 3.67
C ILE A 94 -7.23 5.11 3.50
N ARG A 95 -6.43 4.23 2.90
CA ARG A 95 -5.02 4.46 2.62
C ARG A 95 -4.67 4.35 1.14
N GLY A 96 -5.56 3.75 0.34
CA GLY A 96 -5.35 3.54 -1.08
C GLY A 96 -4.61 2.24 -1.41
N GLY A 97 -4.23 2.10 -2.67
CA GLY A 97 -3.53 0.92 -3.16
C GLY A 97 -2.03 0.94 -2.89
N ALA A 98 -1.41 -0.23 -3.02
CA ALA A 98 0.04 -0.40 -2.97
C ALA A 98 0.51 -1.38 -4.04
N VAL A 99 1.81 -1.38 -4.29
CA VAL A 99 2.52 -2.35 -5.12
C VAL A 99 3.55 -3.09 -4.27
N ALA A 100 3.85 -4.34 -4.60
CA ALA A 100 4.95 -5.06 -4.00
C ALA A 100 5.58 -6.01 -5.00
N VAL A 101 6.86 -6.36 -4.81
CA VAL A 101 7.60 -7.19 -5.75
C VAL A 101 8.39 -8.29 -5.04
N LEU A 102 8.34 -9.48 -5.62
CA LEU A 102 9.32 -10.53 -5.37
C LEU A 102 10.52 -10.30 -6.28
N ILE A 103 11.68 -10.01 -5.72
CA ILE A 103 12.92 -9.88 -6.49
C ILE A 103 13.75 -11.14 -6.31
N ARG A 104 14.03 -11.81 -7.44
CA ARG A 104 14.93 -12.96 -7.53
C ARG A 104 16.18 -12.59 -8.31
N VAL A 105 17.33 -12.70 -7.67
CA VAL A 105 18.63 -12.36 -8.27
C VAL A 105 19.46 -13.62 -8.45
N VAL A 106 19.99 -13.79 -9.66
CA VAL A 106 20.97 -14.84 -9.99
C VAL A 106 22.38 -14.25 -9.94
N VAL A 107 23.28 -14.92 -9.23
CA VAL A 107 24.70 -14.55 -9.11
C VAL A 107 25.55 -15.80 -9.37
N GLY A 108 26.11 -15.91 -10.55
CA GLY A 108 26.79 -17.12 -10.99
C GLY A 108 25.85 -18.32 -11.03
N SER A 109 26.13 -19.37 -10.23
CA SER A 109 25.29 -20.58 -10.13
C SER A 109 24.21 -20.51 -9.04
N ASN A 110 24.20 -19.46 -8.25
CA ASN A 110 23.30 -19.34 -7.10
C ASN A 110 22.19 -18.33 -7.36
N ALA A 111 21.04 -18.54 -6.75
CA ALA A 111 19.92 -17.60 -6.82
C ALA A 111 19.47 -17.18 -5.40
N TYR A 112 18.95 -15.97 -5.30
CA TYR A 112 18.61 -15.34 -4.03
C TYR A 112 17.32 -14.55 -4.15
N PHE A 113 16.57 -14.47 -3.05
CA PHE A 113 15.45 -13.52 -2.88
C PHE A 113 15.90 -12.36 -2.02
N ILE A 114 15.50 -11.15 -2.42
CA ILE A 114 15.76 -9.90 -1.68
C ILE A 114 14.50 -9.50 -0.92
N MET A 115 14.67 -9.22 0.37
CA MET A 115 13.64 -8.63 1.23
C MET A 115 14.19 -7.39 1.92
N CYS A 116 13.30 -6.48 2.29
CA CYS A 116 13.59 -5.24 2.99
C CYS A 116 13.35 -5.41 4.49
N ARG A 117 14.35 -5.07 5.31
CA ARG A 117 14.19 -5.00 6.77
C ARG A 117 13.96 -3.55 7.16
N GLN A 118 12.77 -3.25 7.69
CA GLN A 118 12.33 -1.91 8.03
C GLN A 118 11.69 -1.87 9.42
N LEU A 119 11.82 -0.72 10.12
CA LEU A 119 11.16 -0.49 11.39
C LEU A 119 9.69 -0.10 11.15
N ARG A 120 8.76 -0.87 11.71
CA ARG A 120 7.32 -0.62 11.61
C ARG A 120 6.72 -0.36 12.99
N PHE A 121 6.42 0.89 13.30
CA PHE A 121 5.81 1.27 14.58
C PHE A 121 4.52 0.49 14.91
N PRO A 122 3.57 0.27 13.97
CA PRO A 122 2.32 -0.42 14.28
C PRO A 122 2.50 -1.88 14.74
N VAL A 123 3.56 -2.56 14.32
CA VAL A 123 3.91 -3.93 14.75
C VAL A 123 4.94 -3.93 15.89
N GLY A 124 5.41 -2.77 16.31
CA GLY A 124 6.30 -2.63 17.46
C GLY A 124 7.75 -3.06 17.23
N GLY A 125 8.22 -3.16 15.98
CA GLY A 125 9.58 -3.62 15.71
C GLY A 125 9.97 -3.66 14.25
N TYR A 126 11.08 -4.33 13.97
CA TYR A 126 11.53 -4.58 12.62
C TYR A 126 10.72 -5.71 11.98
N THR A 127 10.33 -5.50 10.73
CA THR A 127 9.73 -6.49 9.85
C THR A 127 10.67 -6.82 8.71
N LEU A 128 10.50 -8.01 8.14
CA LEU A 128 11.06 -8.39 6.85
C LEU A 128 9.91 -8.43 5.85
N GLU A 129 10.01 -7.63 4.81
CA GLU A 129 8.93 -7.41 3.85
C GLU A 129 9.43 -7.54 2.42
N ALA A 130 8.54 -7.91 1.49
CA ALA A 130 8.78 -7.69 0.07
C ALA A 130 8.94 -6.19 -0.17
N PRO A 131 9.86 -5.73 -1.05
CA PRO A 131 9.91 -4.34 -1.49
C PRO A 131 8.53 -3.87 -1.95
N ALA A 132 8.07 -2.71 -1.45
CA ALA A 132 6.68 -2.30 -1.61
C ALA A 132 6.51 -0.79 -1.40
N GLY A 133 5.66 -0.16 -2.21
CA GLY A 133 5.32 1.24 -2.08
C GLY A 133 3.85 1.56 -2.29
N MET A 134 3.46 2.75 -1.88
CA MET A 134 2.09 3.23 -2.04
C MET A 134 1.87 3.74 -3.48
N MET A 135 0.69 3.45 -4.00
CA MET A 135 0.23 4.02 -5.26
C MET A 135 -0.44 5.37 -4.99
N ASP A 136 0.30 6.45 -5.06
CA ASP A 136 -0.20 7.82 -4.88
C ASP A 136 -1.11 8.25 -6.05
N ASP A 137 -2.23 7.55 -6.24
CA ASP A 137 -3.21 7.77 -7.33
C ASP A 137 -2.60 7.71 -8.75
N SER A 138 -1.37 7.17 -8.89
CA SER A 138 -0.74 6.97 -10.19
C SER A 138 -1.46 5.89 -11.00
N ALA A 139 -1.77 6.19 -12.24
CA ALA A 139 -2.22 5.19 -13.20
C ALA A 139 -1.07 4.29 -13.71
N ASP A 140 0.18 4.71 -13.55
CA ASP A 140 1.37 3.95 -13.94
C ASP A 140 1.86 3.06 -12.80
N ILE A 141 1.21 1.92 -12.64
CA ILE A 141 1.53 0.92 -11.62
C ILE A 141 2.95 0.39 -11.75
N SER A 142 3.40 0.14 -12.98
CA SER A 142 4.74 -0.38 -13.24
C SER A 142 5.82 0.66 -12.95
N GLY A 143 5.58 1.92 -13.30
CA GLY A 143 6.52 3.01 -13.00
C GLY A 143 6.68 3.23 -11.49
N VAL A 144 5.59 3.17 -10.72
CA VAL A 144 5.66 3.20 -9.24
C VAL A 144 6.52 2.04 -8.75
N MET A 145 6.27 0.80 -9.22
CA MET A 145 7.04 -0.36 -8.77
C MET A 145 8.53 -0.25 -9.11
N MET A 146 8.86 0.24 -10.31
CA MET A 146 10.26 0.45 -10.71
C MET A 146 10.97 1.48 -9.83
N LYS A 147 10.27 2.55 -9.45
CA LYS A 147 10.77 3.57 -8.51
C LYS A 147 11.06 2.94 -7.14
N GLU A 148 10.10 2.22 -6.58
CA GLU A 148 10.26 1.55 -5.28
C GLU A 148 11.42 0.56 -5.26
N ILE A 149 11.57 -0.26 -6.33
CA ILE A 149 12.73 -1.16 -6.46
C ILE A 149 14.03 -0.37 -6.37
N ALA A 150 14.13 0.76 -7.07
CA ALA A 150 15.36 1.56 -7.07
C ALA A 150 15.63 2.20 -5.70
N GLU A 151 14.62 2.73 -5.02
CA GLU A 151 14.74 3.40 -3.72
C GLU A 151 15.04 2.42 -2.59
N GLU A 152 14.32 1.28 -2.54
CA GLU A 152 14.46 0.31 -1.47
C GLU A 152 15.60 -0.68 -1.63
N THR A 153 16.08 -0.91 -2.86
CA THR A 153 17.10 -1.93 -3.11
C THR A 153 18.35 -1.44 -3.85
N GLY A 154 18.30 -0.25 -4.43
CA GLY A 154 19.36 0.28 -5.30
C GLY A 154 19.45 -0.41 -6.66
N LEU A 155 18.51 -1.31 -7.00
CA LEU A 155 18.45 -1.97 -8.29
C LEU A 155 17.59 -1.17 -9.27
N VAL A 156 17.93 -1.24 -10.54
CA VAL A 156 17.19 -0.54 -11.60
C VAL A 156 16.59 -1.57 -12.55
N VAL A 157 15.27 -1.56 -12.68
CA VAL A 157 14.56 -2.36 -13.69
C VAL A 157 14.70 -1.65 -15.03
N PRO A 158 15.32 -2.27 -16.04
CA PRO A 158 15.58 -1.60 -17.31
C PRO A 158 14.32 -1.33 -18.13
N ASN A 159 13.33 -2.21 -18.00
CA ASN A 159 12.07 -2.13 -18.74
C ASN A 159 10.91 -2.70 -17.93
N ALA A 160 9.80 -1.98 -17.89
CA ALA A 160 8.57 -2.43 -17.23
C ALA A 160 8.06 -3.81 -17.72
N ALA A 161 8.38 -4.19 -18.96
CA ALA A 161 8.03 -5.52 -19.49
C ALA A 161 8.76 -6.68 -18.81
N GLU A 162 9.80 -6.42 -18.02
CA GLU A 162 10.48 -7.44 -17.21
C GLU A 162 9.73 -7.77 -15.91
N LEU A 163 8.80 -6.91 -15.51
CA LEU A 163 7.94 -7.14 -14.35
C LEU A 163 6.84 -8.13 -14.69
N ILE A 164 6.84 -9.26 -14.04
CA ILE A 164 5.79 -10.28 -14.16
C ILE A 164 4.65 -9.90 -13.23
N ASP A 165 3.47 -9.63 -13.78
CA ASP A 165 2.28 -9.32 -13.00
C ASP A 165 1.73 -10.59 -12.34
N LEU A 166 1.70 -10.60 -11.02
CA LEU A 166 1.20 -11.71 -10.20
C LEU A 166 -0.24 -11.47 -9.70
N GLY A 167 -0.89 -10.42 -10.19
CA GLY A 167 -2.25 -10.06 -9.76
C GLY A 167 -2.27 -9.30 -8.44
N ARG A 168 -3.44 -9.22 -7.82
CA ARG A 168 -3.66 -8.44 -6.59
C ARG A 168 -4.21 -9.30 -5.45
N PHE A 169 -4.11 -8.78 -4.23
CA PHE A 169 -4.83 -9.28 -3.06
C PHE A 169 -5.27 -8.12 -2.14
N ILE A 170 -6.17 -8.41 -1.22
CA ILE A 170 -6.69 -7.46 -0.24
C ILE A 170 -6.26 -7.95 1.13
N PRO A 171 -5.37 -7.23 1.84
CA PRO A 171 -4.81 -7.71 3.10
C PRO A 171 -5.80 -7.66 4.27
N SER A 172 -6.75 -6.70 4.28
CA SER A 172 -7.64 -6.49 5.43
C SER A 172 -9.00 -5.91 4.99
N ALA A 173 -9.80 -6.72 4.30
CA ALA A 173 -11.11 -6.31 3.78
C ALA A 173 -12.12 -5.85 4.86
N GLY A 174 -11.91 -6.21 6.12
CA GLY A 174 -12.81 -5.87 7.22
C GLY A 174 -12.71 -4.45 7.74
N GLY A 175 -11.67 -3.70 7.38
CA GLY A 175 -11.47 -2.35 7.94
C GLY A 175 -10.57 -1.42 7.13
N CYS A 176 -9.96 -1.90 6.04
CA CYS A 176 -9.06 -1.13 5.21
C CYS A 176 -9.39 -1.30 3.73
N ASP A 177 -9.25 -0.21 2.95
CA ASP A 177 -9.47 -0.22 1.50
C ASP A 177 -8.25 -0.68 0.70
N GLU A 178 -7.15 -1.00 1.38
CA GLU A 178 -5.91 -1.37 0.73
C GLU A 178 -6.06 -2.58 -0.19
N SER A 179 -5.56 -2.44 -1.41
CA SER A 179 -5.32 -3.57 -2.30
C SER A 179 -3.90 -3.50 -2.83
N ILE A 180 -3.17 -4.62 -2.78
CA ILE A 180 -1.77 -4.68 -3.17
C ILE A 180 -1.64 -5.42 -4.49
N ARG A 181 -1.06 -4.75 -5.51
CA ARG A 181 -0.67 -5.39 -6.77
C ARG A 181 0.71 -6.01 -6.59
N LEU A 182 0.82 -7.28 -6.94
CA LEU A 182 2.05 -8.04 -6.80
C LEU A 182 2.74 -8.19 -8.14
N PHE A 183 4.07 -8.07 -8.10
CA PHE A 183 4.95 -8.35 -9.23
C PHE A 183 6.03 -9.35 -8.84
N ALA A 184 6.67 -9.95 -9.84
CA ALA A 184 7.96 -10.59 -9.69
C ALA A 184 8.94 -10.02 -10.71
N TRP A 185 10.20 -9.97 -10.33
CA TRP A 185 11.29 -9.61 -11.21
C TRP A 185 12.47 -10.55 -11.01
N ASN A 186 12.90 -11.17 -12.13
CA ASN A 186 14.09 -12.01 -12.17
C ASN A 186 15.21 -11.20 -12.84
N THR A 187 16.37 -11.13 -12.20
CA THR A 187 17.51 -10.41 -12.75
C THR A 187 18.81 -11.15 -12.45
N GLU A 188 19.88 -10.80 -13.17
CA GLU A 188 21.22 -11.31 -12.96
C GLU A 188 22.15 -10.19 -12.53
N LEU A 189 23.00 -10.44 -11.56
CA LEU A 189 24.03 -9.49 -11.11
C LEU A 189 25.41 -10.13 -11.10
N SER A 190 26.44 -9.31 -11.33
CA SER A 190 27.78 -9.71 -10.96
C SER A 190 27.92 -9.86 -9.45
N LYS A 191 28.89 -10.63 -9.00
CA LYS A 191 29.16 -10.78 -7.56
C LYS A 191 29.46 -9.42 -6.91
N GLU A 192 30.20 -8.57 -7.59
CA GLU A 192 30.60 -7.24 -7.11
C GLU A 192 29.37 -6.34 -6.90
N ALA A 193 28.46 -6.28 -7.88
CA ALA A 193 27.23 -5.51 -7.81
C ALA A 193 26.30 -6.02 -6.68
N PHE A 194 26.19 -7.34 -6.55
CA PHE A 194 25.40 -7.96 -5.49
C PHE A 194 25.98 -7.67 -4.09
N ASP A 195 27.31 -7.74 -3.92
CA ASP A 195 27.97 -7.42 -2.66
C ASP A 195 27.88 -5.91 -2.35
N GLU A 196 27.80 -5.06 -3.36
CA GLU A 196 27.64 -3.61 -3.20
C GLU A 196 26.26 -3.27 -2.64
N ILE A 197 25.16 -3.76 -3.23
CA ILE A 197 23.81 -3.46 -2.75
C ILE A 197 23.58 -3.95 -1.31
N ARG A 198 24.16 -5.09 -0.93
CA ARG A 198 24.03 -5.67 0.42
C ARG A 198 24.65 -4.83 1.53
N ARG A 199 25.63 -3.99 1.20
CA ARG A 199 26.37 -3.17 2.20
C ARG A 199 25.74 -1.80 2.38
N LYS A 200 24.90 -1.37 1.46
CA LYS A 200 24.27 -0.03 1.50
C LYS A 200 23.03 -0.06 2.40
N ILE A 201 22.75 1.12 2.95
CA ILE A 201 21.46 1.44 3.53
C ILE A 201 20.64 2.07 2.42
N HIS A 202 19.41 1.65 2.28
CA HIS A 202 18.48 2.05 1.25
C HIS A 202 17.28 2.77 1.86
N GLY A 203 16.32 3.15 1.03
CA GLY A 203 15.10 3.88 1.38
C GLY A 203 15.15 5.32 0.91
N ALA A 204 13.98 5.93 0.79
CA ALA A 204 13.82 7.31 0.39
C ALA A 204 14.19 8.24 1.56
N ALA A 205 15.31 8.95 1.44
CA ALA A 205 15.77 9.88 2.49
C ALA A 205 14.76 11.01 2.75
N GLU A 206 14.01 11.41 1.74
CA GLU A 206 12.96 12.44 1.81
C GLU A 206 11.76 11.97 2.65
N GLU A 207 11.55 10.65 2.74
CA GLU A 207 10.50 10.00 3.52
C GLU A 207 10.98 9.52 4.90
N ASN A 208 12.23 9.82 5.26
CA ASN A 208 12.91 9.34 6.47
C ASN A 208 12.96 7.81 6.58
N GLU A 209 13.02 7.12 5.47
CA GLU A 209 13.09 5.67 5.42
C GLU A 209 14.52 5.17 5.61
N THR A 210 14.64 4.09 6.37
CA THR A 210 15.90 3.36 6.57
C THR A 210 15.65 1.88 6.34
N ILE A 211 16.17 1.37 5.24
CA ILE A 211 15.96 -0.01 4.79
C ILE A 211 17.29 -0.75 4.72
N TYR A 212 17.30 -1.94 5.28
CA TYR A 212 18.42 -2.88 5.19
C TYR A 212 17.98 -4.09 4.35
N LEU A 213 18.78 -4.46 3.35
CA LEU A 213 18.49 -5.65 2.57
C LEU A 213 18.78 -6.92 3.37
N HIS A 214 17.86 -7.85 3.32
CA HIS A 214 18.01 -9.20 3.83
C HIS A 214 17.90 -10.19 2.68
N ILE A 215 18.92 -11.05 2.55
CA ILE A 215 19.09 -11.93 1.40
C ILE A 215 18.84 -13.37 1.83
N PHE A 216 17.97 -14.06 1.12
CA PHE A 216 17.69 -15.47 1.32
C PHE A 216 18.09 -16.26 0.08
N GLU A 217 18.70 -17.43 0.26
CA GLU A 217 18.95 -18.34 -0.85
C GLU A 217 17.63 -18.91 -1.39
N ASP A 218 17.55 -19.00 -2.72
CA ASP A 218 16.48 -19.72 -3.42
C ASP A 218 16.72 -21.23 -3.33
N ASN A 219 16.33 -21.82 -2.22
CA ASN A 219 16.49 -23.23 -1.96
C ASN A 219 15.24 -23.84 -1.29
N ALA A 220 15.26 -25.14 -1.05
CA ALA A 220 14.13 -25.88 -0.49
C ALA A 220 13.68 -25.44 0.91
N SER A 221 14.51 -24.69 1.65
CA SER A 221 14.14 -24.17 2.98
C SER A 221 13.42 -22.82 2.94
N PHE A 222 13.45 -22.11 1.81
CA PHE A 222 12.89 -20.77 1.71
C PHE A 222 11.37 -20.71 2.00
N PRO A 223 10.53 -21.64 1.52
CA PRO A 223 9.09 -21.65 1.86
C PRO A 223 8.81 -21.70 3.36
N GLN A 224 9.60 -22.48 4.12
CA GLN A 224 9.45 -22.52 5.57
C GLN A 224 9.83 -21.19 6.21
N LYS A 225 10.91 -20.54 5.73
CA LYS A 225 11.32 -19.23 6.22
C LYS A 225 10.28 -18.14 5.94
N LEU A 226 9.57 -18.20 4.81
CA LEU A 226 8.46 -17.27 4.52
C LEU A 226 7.37 -17.33 5.57
N GLN A 227 6.99 -18.53 6.02
CA GLN A 227 6.00 -18.71 7.09
C GLN A 227 6.48 -18.13 8.42
N GLU A 228 7.77 -18.28 8.75
CA GLU A 228 8.38 -17.72 9.96
C GLU A 228 8.45 -16.18 9.92
N ILE A 229 8.71 -15.61 8.74
CA ILE A 229 8.75 -14.16 8.50
C ILE A 229 7.36 -13.53 8.62
N GLY A 230 6.34 -14.18 8.05
CA GLY A 230 4.95 -13.74 8.16
C GLY A 230 4.60 -12.52 7.32
N ASP A 231 5.37 -12.19 6.27
CA ASP A 231 4.97 -11.16 5.29
C ASP A 231 4.09 -11.77 4.19
N PRO A 232 2.78 -11.47 4.18
CA PRO A 232 1.87 -12.05 3.20
C PRO A 232 2.17 -11.60 1.76
N LYS A 233 2.78 -10.40 1.56
CA LYS A 233 3.16 -9.91 0.23
C LYS A 233 4.17 -10.85 -0.41
N MET A 234 5.24 -11.14 0.31
CA MET A 234 6.30 -12.02 -0.18
C MET A 234 5.82 -13.46 -0.34
N GLU A 235 5.05 -13.97 0.62
CA GLU A 235 4.55 -15.35 0.58
C GLU A 235 3.59 -15.57 -0.61
N ILE A 236 2.60 -14.70 -0.80
CA ILE A 236 1.66 -14.79 -1.91
C ILE A 236 2.39 -14.61 -3.24
N ALA A 237 3.31 -13.64 -3.33
CA ALA A 237 4.11 -13.42 -4.53
C ALA A 237 4.95 -14.65 -4.88
N TYR A 238 5.59 -15.26 -3.89
CA TYR A 238 6.40 -16.47 -4.09
C TYR A 238 5.57 -17.64 -4.66
N TRP A 239 4.43 -17.96 -4.06
CA TRP A 239 3.61 -19.08 -4.52
C TRP A 239 2.98 -18.83 -5.89
N ARG A 240 2.57 -17.60 -6.18
CA ARG A 240 2.07 -17.23 -7.50
C ARG A 240 3.19 -17.28 -8.55
N TRP A 241 4.36 -16.72 -8.25
CA TRP A 241 5.52 -16.79 -9.13
C TRP A 241 5.93 -18.23 -9.41
N LYS A 242 5.97 -19.08 -8.37
CA LYS A 242 6.31 -20.50 -8.49
C LYS A 242 5.37 -21.28 -9.41
N SER A 243 4.14 -20.83 -9.61
CA SER A 243 3.18 -21.47 -10.52
C SER A 243 3.45 -21.18 -12.01
N PHE A 244 4.36 -20.26 -12.33
CA PHE A 244 4.81 -20.00 -13.70
C PHE A 244 5.99 -20.87 -14.11
N TYR A 245 6.64 -21.56 -13.16
CA TYR A 245 7.85 -22.37 -13.36
C TYR A 245 7.69 -23.75 -12.70
#